data_673f319e83a2b050fdf81fd6b3f66821
#
_entry.id   673f319e83a2b050fdf81fd6b3f66821
#
_cell.length_a   1.000
_cell.length_b   1.000
_cell.length_c   1.000
_cell.angle_alpha   90.00
_cell.angle_beta   90.00
_cell.angle_gamma   90.00
#
_symmetry.space_group_name_H-M   'P 1'
#
loop_
_entity.id
_entity.type
_entity.pdbx_description
1 polymer ?
#
loop_
_entity_poly.entity_id
_entity_poly.type
_entity_poly.pdbx_seq_one_letter_code
_entity_poly.pdbx_strand_id
1 'polypeptide(L)'
;FREEHIVFPVALRYLPQEAWDEMIIQSHPIGWCYIQPPVMKPVTKSTTMKELPVTDLGTGSLTREQMILMLDTLPVDITFVDENDIVRYFSGARHRIFPRTKAIIGREVQNCHPPASVHIVNRLLDEMRQGKRDVAEFWIHMEPRYVHIRYFALRDDAGAYRGCIEVTQDIAPIQAMEGERRLLDEG
;
A
#
# COMPACT_ATOMS: atom_id res chain seq x y z
N PHE A 1 25.81 19.40 -4.11
CA PHE A 1 27.21 19.01 -3.86
C PHE A 1 27.32 17.59 -3.27
N ARG A 2 26.63 17.27 -2.16
CA ARG A 2 26.73 15.92 -1.54
C ARG A 2 26.15 14.81 -2.42
N GLU A 3 25.06 15.06 -3.11
CA GLU A 3 24.42 14.08 -3.99
C GLU A 3 25.32 13.75 -5.18
N GLU A 4 25.84 14.74 -5.87
CA GLU A 4 26.65 14.56 -7.08
C GLU A 4 28.06 14.03 -6.81
N HIS A 5 28.67 14.38 -5.67
CA HIS A 5 30.07 14.07 -5.39
C HIS A 5 30.28 12.90 -4.43
N ILE A 6 29.24 12.49 -3.72
CA ILE A 6 29.34 11.40 -2.73
C ILE A 6 28.28 10.33 -3.00
N VAL A 7 26.99 10.69 -2.95
CA VAL A 7 25.90 9.70 -2.97
C VAL A 7 25.84 8.99 -4.32
N PHE A 8 25.78 9.73 -5.43
CA PHE A 8 25.70 9.12 -6.75
C PHE A 8 26.95 8.30 -7.14
N PRO A 9 28.18 8.79 -6.96
CA PRO A 9 29.38 7.99 -7.22
C PRO A 9 29.46 6.71 -6.37
N VAL A 10 29.06 6.76 -5.09
CA VAL A 10 29.00 5.58 -4.23
C VAL A 10 27.93 4.62 -4.72
N ALA A 11 26.72 5.11 -5.00
CA ALA A 11 25.64 4.29 -5.51
C ALA A 11 26.01 3.59 -6.83
N LEU A 12 26.58 4.33 -7.79
CA LEU A 12 27.06 3.77 -9.08
C LEU A 12 28.15 2.70 -8.91
N ARG A 13 28.94 2.77 -7.83
CA ARG A 13 30.00 1.80 -7.58
C ARG A 13 29.55 0.53 -6.88
N TYR A 14 28.53 0.61 -6.02
CA TYR A 14 28.17 -0.47 -5.11
C TYR A 14 26.79 -1.08 -5.38
N LEU A 15 25.89 -0.39 -6.08
CA LEU A 15 24.59 -0.96 -6.42
C LEU A 15 24.69 -1.82 -7.70
N PRO A 16 24.17 -3.04 -7.67
CA PRO A 16 24.08 -3.89 -8.86
C PRO A 16 23.07 -3.31 -9.87
N GLN A 17 23.15 -3.73 -11.15
CA GLN A 17 22.28 -3.24 -12.20
C GLN A 17 20.80 -3.47 -11.90
N GLU A 18 20.47 -4.61 -11.28
CA GLU A 18 19.10 -4.96 -10.88
C GLU A 18 18.49 -3.94 -9.92
N ALA A 19 19.30 -3.36 -9.02
CA ALA A 19 18.83 -2.31 -8.11
C ALA A 19 18.50 -1.01 -8.86
N TRP A 20 19.26 -0.66 -9.89
CA TRP A 20 18.98 0.49 -10.76
C TRP A 20 17.72 0.26 -11.59
N ASP A 21 17.54 -0.92 -12.16
CA ASP A 21 16.34 -1.28 -12.92
C ASP A 21 15.08 -1.23 -12.03
N GLU A 22 15.18 -1.68 -10.79
CA GLU A 22 14.09 -1.59 -9.82
C GLU A 22 13.76 -0.13 -9.45
N MET A 23 14.77 0.73 -9.26
CA MET A 23 14.56 2.16 -9.02
C MET A 23 13.84 2.84 -10.19
N ILE A 24 14.18 2.49 -11.44
CA ILE A 24 13.52 3.00 -12.64
C ILE A 24 12.04 2.62 -12.61
N ILE A 25 11.73 1.34 -12.34
CA ILE A 25 10.34 0.85 -12.24
C ILE A 25 9.57 1.61 -11.16
N GLN A 26 10.16 1.80 -9.99
CA GLN A 26 9.53 2.51 -8.86
C GLN A 26 9.37 4.02 -9.11
N SER A 27 10.14 4.60 -10.02
CA SER A 27 10.05 6.03 -10.35
C SER A 27 8.86 6.36 -11.25
N HIS A 28 8.31 5.40 -12.00
CA HIS A 28 7.20 5.64 -12.92
C HIS A 28 5.96 6.27 -12.26
N PRO A 29 5.49 5.81 -11.08
CA PRO A 29 4.34 6.43 -10.41
C PRO A 29 4.64 7.84 -9.86
N ILE A 30 5.91 8.16 -9.60
CA ILE A 30 6.36 9.45 -9.07
C ILE A 30 6.49 10.48 -10.20
N GLY A 31 6.82 10.02 -11.40
CA GLY A 31 7.06 10.84 -12.59
C GLY A 31 8.53 11.21 -12.76
N TRP A 32 8.84 11.75 -13.93
CA TRP A 32 10.19 12.13 -14.38
C TRP A 32 10.26 13.64 -14.57
N CYS A 33 11.10 14.30 -13.78
CA CYS A 33 11.23 15.74 -13.79
C CYS A 33 12.23 16.16 -14.87
N TYR A 34 11.77 16.86 -15.92
CA TYR A 34 12.57 17.46 -16.99
C TYR A 34 13.36 16.49 -17.90
N ILE A 35 13.20 15.15 -17.75
CA ILE A 35 13.88 14.17 -18.58
C ILE A 35 12.87 13.16 -19.15
N GLN A 36 13.19 12.56 -20.29
CA GLN A 36 12.43 11.44 -20.83
C GLN A 36 12.74 10.17 -20.02
N PRO A 37 11.73 9.37 -19.66
CA PRO A 37 11.98 8.09 -18.98
C PRO A 37 12.84 7.18 -19.86
N PRO A 38 13.76 6.40 -19.30
CA PRO A 38 14.54 5.44 -20.06
C PRO A 38 13.67 4.39 -20.71
N VAL A 39 13.98 4.02 -21.95
CA VAL A 39 13.27 2.97 -22.67
C VAL A 39 13.68 1.62 -22.09
N MET A 40 12.78 1.00 -21.33
CA MET A 40 12.98 -0.35 -20.81
C MET A 40 12.87 -1.38 -21.93
N LYS A 41 13.83 -2.28 -22.04
CA LYS A 41 13.66 -3.47 -22.90
C LYS A 41 12.57 -4.34 -22.29
N PRO A 42 11.60 -4.85 -23.08
CA PRO A 42 10.59 -5.75 -22.53
C PRO A 42 11.28 -7.00 -21.95
N VAL A 43 11.13 -7.22 -20.67
CA VAL A 43 11.54 -8.48 -20.03
C VAL A 43 10.56 -9.54 -20.52
N THR A 44 10.98 -10.35 -21.47
CA THR A 44 10.23 -11.53 -21.93
C THR A 44 10.21 -12.54 -20.79
N LYS A 45 9.13 -12.53 -20.01
CA LYS A 45 8.84 -13.61 -19.06
C LYS A 45 8.51 -14.86 -19.90
N SER A 46 9.43 -15.82 -19.92
CA SER A 46 9.18 -17.17 -20.42
C SER A 46 8.08 -17.80 -19.56
N THR A 47 6.89 -17.94 -20.14
CA THR A 47 5.74 -18.54 -19.46
C THR A 47 5.77 -20.05 -19.66
N THR A 48 6.56 -20.76 -18.87
CA THR A 48 6.27 -22.16 -18.58
C THR A 48 5.14 -22.13 -17.54
N MET A 49 3.96 -22.65 -17.91
CA MET A 49 2.84 -22.85 -16.99
C MET A 49 3.25 -23.92 -15.95
N LYS A 50 3.97 -23.52 -14.89
CA LYS A 50 4.02 -24.26 -13.65
C LYS A 50 2.68 -23.98 -12.95
N GLU A 51 2.00 -25.04 -12.51
CA GLU A 51 0.88 -24.88 -11.59
C GLU A 51 1.34 -24.02 -10.41
N LEU A 52 0.74 -22.83 -10.28
CA LEU A 52 1.11 -21.90 -9.22
C LEU A 52 0.63 -22.48 -7.89
N PRO A 53 1.46 -22.50 -6.84
CA PRO A 53 1.04 -23.01 -5.55
C PRO A 53 -0.17 -22.22 -5.04
N VAL A 54 -1.23 -22.95 -4.68
CA VAL A 54 -2.44 -22.39 -4.04
C VAL A 54 -2.25 -22.38 -2.53
N THR A 55 -2.76 -21.34 -1.88
CA THR A 55 -2.83 -21.21 -0.43
C THR A 55 -4.26 -21.48 0.01
N ASP A 56 -4.45 -22.43 0.92
CA ASP A 56 -5.73 -22.66 1.58
C ASP A 56 -6.02 -21.52 2.57
N LEU A 57 -7.20 -20.91 2.42
CA LEU A 57 -7.68 -19.80 3.25
C LEU A 57 -8.82 -20.23 4.20
N GLY A 58 -9.07 -21.54 4.34
CA GLY A 58 -10.12 -22.08 5.19
C GLY A 58 -11.50 -22.11 4.52
N THR A 59 -11.88 -21.10 3.76
CA THR A 59 -13.15 -21.02 3.01
C THR A 59 -12.96 -21.24 1.51
N GLY A 60 -11.73 -21.45 1.07
CA GLY A 60 -11.35 -21.66 -0.32
C GLY A 60 -9.85 -21.52 -0.51
N SER A 61 -9.38 -21.69 -1.74
CA SER A 61 -7.95 -21.63 -2.04
C SER A 61 -7.69 -20.63 -3.16
N LEU A 62 -6.63 -19.84 -3.02
CA LEU A 62 -6.21 -18.86 -4.01
C LEU A 62 -4.73 -19.01 -4.33
N THR A 63 -4.36 -18.71 -5.57
CA THR A 63 -2.95 -18.47 -5.89
C THR A 63 -2.52 -17.10 -5.35
N ARG A 64 -1.21 -16.91 -5.21
CA ARG A 64 -0.65 -15.60 -4.84
C ARG A 64 -1.10 -14.48 -5.79
N GLU A 65 -1.14 -14.77 -7.09
CA GLU A 65 -1.56 -13.81 -8.13
C GLU A 65 -3.03 -13.43 -7.95
N GLN A 66 -3.90 -14.39 -7.65
CA GLN A 66 -5.32 -14.13 -7.39
C GLN A 66 -5.50 -13.24 -6.16
N MET A 67 -4.77 -13.51 -5.07
CA MET A 67 -4.80 -12.66 -3.87
C MET A 67 -4.38 -11.21 -4.19
N ILE A 68 -3.28 -11.03 -4.93
CA ILE A 68 -2.80 -9.70 -5.34
C ILE A 68 -3.87 -8.99 -6.19
N LEU A 69 -4.39 -9.67 -7.22
CA LEU A 69 -5.41 -9.08 -8.10
C LEU A 69 -6.67 -8.68 -7.32
N MET A 70 -7.13 -9.51 -6.39
CA MET A 70 -8.28 -9.18 -5.55
C MET A 70 -8.02 -7.93 -4.72
N LEU A 71 -6.89 -7.87 -4.00
CA LEU A 71 -6.55 -6.74 -3.15
C LEU A 71 -6.34 -5.43 -3.95
N ASP A 72 -5.75 -5.53 -5.15
CA ASP A 72 -5.48 -4.38 -6.01
C ASP A 72 -6.71 -3.89 -6.79
N THR A 73 -7.75 -4.74 -6.92
CA THR A 73 -9.01 -4.39 -7.60
C THR A 73 -10.01 -3.70 -6.68
N LEU A 74 -9.89 -3.89 -5.37
CA LEU A 74 -10.78 -3.25 -4.43
C LEU A 74 -10.69 -1.72 -4.54
N PRO A 75 -11.82 -1.00 -4.46
CA PRO A 75 -11.85 0.47 -4.55
C PRO A 75 -11.38 1.15 -3.25
N VAL A 76 -10.35 0.58 -2.63
CA VAL A 76 -9.74 1.06 -1.40
C VAL A 76 -8.23 0.86 -1.44
N ASP A 77 -7.51 1.74 -0.79
CA ASP A 77 -6.10 1.53 -0.50
C ASP A 77 -5.95 0.75 0.80
N ILE A 78 -5.11 -0.28 0.78
CA ILE A 78 -4.84 -1.10 1.96
C ILE A 78 -3.36 -0.95 2.32
N THR A 79 -3.07 -0.80 3.62
CA THR A 79 -1.71 -0.91 4.17
C THR A 79 -1.75 -1.81 5.39
N PHE A 80 -0.87 -2.80 5.47
CA PHE A 80 -0.73 -3.67 6.63
C PHE A 80 0.57 -3.38 7.37
N VAL A 81 0.43 -3.19 8.69
CA VAL A 81 1.51 -2.99 9.65
C VAL A 81 1.45 -4.15 10.65
N ASP A 82 2.58 -4.82 10.90
CA ASP A 82 2.62 -5.96 11.82
C ASP A 82 2.62 -5.54 13.32
N GLU A 83 2.66 -6.54 14.20
CA GLU A 83 2.67 -6.35 15.66
C GLU A 83 3.90 -5.60 16.19
N ASN A 84 4.95 -5.48 15.37
CA ASN A 84 6.18 -4.74 15.67
C ASN A 84 6.21 -3.35 15.03
N ASP A 85 5.06 -2.85 14.58
CA ASP A 85 4.90 -1.54 13.91
C ASP A 85 5.64 -1.44 12.56
N ILE A 86 5.98 -2.57 11.93
CA ILE A 86 6.67 -2.61 10.66
C ILE A 86 5.68 -2.70 9.50
N VAL A 87 5.81 -1.83 8.51
CA VAL A 87 5.02 -1.90 7.27
C VAL A 87 5.40 -3.16 6.49
N ARG A 88 4.44 -4.07 6.29
CA ARG A 88 4.66 -5.35 5.59
C ARG A 88 4.02 -5.43 4.21
N TYR A 89 2.96 -4.69 3.98
CA TYR A 89 2.24 -4.75 2.72
C TYR A 89 1.48 -3.45 2.45
N PHE A 90 1.32 -3.12 1.20
CA PHE A 90 0.31 -2.19 0.70
C PHE A 90 -0.23 -2.65 -0.66
N SER A 91 -1.52 -2.41 -0.93
CA SER A 91 -2.16 -2.76 -2.20
C SER A 91 -1.61 -1.89 -3.34
N GLY A 92 -1.46 -2.49 -4.53
CA GLY A 92 -0.99 -1.82 -5.74
C GLY A 92 -2.12 -1.17 -6.55
N ALA A 93 -3.20 -0.69 -5.90
CA ALA A 93 -4.33 -0.06 -6.58
C ALA A 93 -3.88 1.05 -7.54
N ARG A 94 -4.46 1.08 -8.75
CA ARG A 94 -4.04 1.99 -9.85
C ARG A 94 -4.15 3.47 -9.52
N HIS A 95 -5.03 3.83 -8.60
CA HIS A 95 -5.37 5.22 -8.25
C HIS A 95 -5.29 5.44 -6.74
N ARG A 96 -4.14 5.05 -6.15
CA ARG A 96 -3.94 5.28 -4.71
C ARG A 96 -4.15 6.74 -4.34
N ILE A 97 -4.83 6.93 -3.22
CA ILE A 97 -5.06 8.26 -2.64
C ILE A 97 -3.74 8.81 -2.09
N PHE A 98 -3.02 7.98 -1.32
CA PHE A 98 -1.69 8.31 -0.82
C PHE A 98 -0.64 7.49 -1.59
N PRO A 99 0.19 8.11 -2.45
CA PRO A 99 1.25 7.41 -3.16
C PRO A 99 2.21 6.70 -2.18
N ARG A 100 2.55 5.46 -2.51
CA ARG A 100 3.51 4.67 -1.74
C ARG A 100 4.46 3.97 -2.70
N THR A 101 5.69 3.78 -2.24
CA THR A 101 6.72 3.03 -2.98
C THR A 101 7.16 1.83 -2.13
N LYS A 102 7.74 0.83 -2.75
CA LYS A 102 8.29 -0.34 -2.04
C LYS A 102 9.32 0.01 -0.97
N ALA A 103 9.91 1.21 -1.04
CA ALA A 103 10.89 1.70 -0.07
C ALA A 103 10.35 1.82 1.37
N ILE A 104 9.01 1.80 1.56
CA ILE A 104 8.42 1.81 2.91
C ILE A 104 8.35 0.41 3.54
N ILE A 105 8.44 -0.65 2.74
CA ILE A 105 8.36 -2.03 3.25
C ILE A 105 9.56 -2.32 4.15
N GLY A 106 9.29 -2.85 5.33
CA GLY A 106 10.28 -3.13 6.37
C GLY A 106 10.63 -1.93 7.24
N ARG A 107 10.04 -0.75 7.02
CA ARG A 107 10.22 0.41 7.89
C ARG A 107 9.20 0.44 9.03
N GLU A 108 9.59 1.03 10.14
CA GLU A 108 8.65 1.42 11.18
C GLU A 108 7.64 2.42 10.62
N VAL A 109 6.35 2.20 10.90
CA VAL A 109 5.26 3.04 10.39
C VAL A 109 5.37 4.49 10.84
N GLN A 110 5.96 4.75 11.98
CA GLN A 110 6.26 6.09 12.50
C GLN A 110 7.09 6.92 11.51
N ASN A 111 8.03 6.27 10.81
CA ASN A 111 8.90 6.90 9.82
C ASN A 111 8.16 7.23 8.49
N CYS A 112 6.91 6.80 8.35
CA CYS A 112 6.05 7.10 7.21
C CYS A 112 5.15 8.31 7.47
N HIS A 113 5.22 8.92 8.65
CA HIS A 113 4.36 10.02 9.08
C HIS A 113 5.16 11.30 9.39
N PRO A 114 4.56 12.49 9.15
CA PRO A 114 5.18 13.73 9.59
C PRO A 114 5.40 13.73 11.11
N PRO A 115 6.48 14.34 11.63
CA PRO A 115 6.76 14.37 13.07
C PRO A 115 5.60 14.87 13.93
N ALA A 116 4.81 15.81 13.40
CA ALA A 116 3.63 16.36 14.07
C ALA A 116 2.52 15.33 14.36
N SER A 117 2.44 14.22 13.61
CA SER A 117 1.41 13.19 13.75
C SER A 117 1.91 11.88 14.37
N VAL A 118 3.21 11.69 14.54
CA VAL A 118 3.80 10.44 15.08
C VAL A 118 3.21 10.07 16.45
N HIS A 119 2.99 11.05 17.33
CA HIS A 119 2.41 10.80 18.65
C HIS A 119 0.97 10.25 18.58
N ILE A 120 0.19 10.65 17.57
CA ILE A 120 -1.17 10.14 17.33
C ILE A 120 -1.10 8.69 16.83
N VAL A 121 -0.17 8.41 15.91
CA VAL A 121 0.07 7.05 15.39
C VAL A 121 0.48 6.10 16.51
N ASN A 122 1.45 6.49 17.34
CA ASN A 122 1.90 5.69 18.48
C ASN A 122 0.74 5.39 19.45
N ARG A 123 -0.02 6.42 19.80
CA ARG A 123 -1.19 6.25 20.67
C ARG A 123 -2.21 5.28 20.11
N LEU A 124 -2.53 5.38 18.81
CA LEU A 124 -3.44 4.48 18.12
C LEU A 124 -2.96 3.02 18.19
N LEU A 125 -1.70 2.77 17.82
CA LEU A 125 -1.12 1.42 17.84
C LEU A 125 -1.05 0.84 19.26
N ASP A 126 -0.70 1.67 20.25
CA ASP A 126 -0.68 1.25 21.65
C ASP A 126 -2.07 0.91 22.19
N GLU A 127 -3.10 1.70 21.86
CA GLU A 127 -4.49 1.42 22.23
C GLU A 127 -4.98 0.11 21.60
N MET A 128 -4.61 -0.16 20.33
CA MET A 128 -4.93 -1.41 19.63
C MET A 128 -4.18 -2.61 20.26
N ARG A 129 -2.89 -2.47 20.51
CA ARG A 129 -2.06 -3.51 21.14
C ARG A 129 -2.56 -3.89 22.53
N GLN A 130 -3.05 -2.92 23.30
CA GLN A 130 -3.60 -3.12 24.64
C GLN A 130 -5.06 -3.61 24.66
N GLY A 131 -5.69 -3.78 23.48
CA GLY A 131 -7.09 -4.18 23.40
C GLY A 131 -8.10 -3.11 23.81
N LYS A 132 -7.66 -1.86 23.92
CA LYS A 132 -8.54 -0.72 24.24
C LYS A 132 -9.34 -0.23 23.06
N ARG A 133 -8.87 -0.57 21.85
CA ARG A 133 -9.46 -0.14 20.59
C ARG A 133 -9.24 -1.21 19.51
N ASP A 134 -10.30 -1.57 18.82
CA ASP A 134 -10.22 -2.47 17.66
C ASP A 134 -10.40 -1.72 16.34
N VAL A 135 -11.08 -0.58 16.36
CA VAL A 135 -11.34 0.26 15.18
C VAL A 135 -11.08 1.72 15.51
N ALA A 136 -10.44 2.42 14.58
CA ALA A 136 -10.38 3.88 14.57
C ALA A 136 -10.70 4.38 13.17
N GLU A 137 -11.34 5.54 13.08
CA GLU A 137 -11.64 6.14 11.80
C GLU A 137 -11.62 7.67 11.89
N PHE A 138 -11.31 8.28 10.75
CA PHE A 138 -11.47 9.71 10.53
C PHE A 138 -11.63 9.99 9.04
N TRP A 139 -12.03 11.19 8.70
CA TRP A 139 -12.20 11.61 7.30
C TRP A 139 -11.71 13.03 7.09
N ILE A 140 -11.22 13.30 5.90
CA ILE A 140 -10.65 14.59 5.50
C ILE A 140 -11.11 14.99 4.11
N HIS A 141 -11.25 16.29 3.89
CA HIS A 141 -11.39 16.83 2.54
C HIS A 141 -10.02 16.97 1.88
N MET A 142 -9.89 16.39 0.68
CA MET A 142 -8.73 16.53 -0.20
C MET A 142 -9.24 16.76 -1.62
N GLU A 143 -9.58 18.02 -1.94
CA GLU A 143 -10.20 18.37 -3.22
C GLU A 143 -9.58 17.66 -4.44
N PRO A 144 -10.38 17.03 -5.30
CA PRO A 144 -11.85 16.92 -5.27
C PRO A 144 -12.39 15.73 -4.44
N ARG A 145 -11.57 15.06 -3.63
CA ARG A 145 -11.88 13.84 -2.90
C ARG A 145 -12.39 14.12 -1.48
N TYR A 146 -13.24 13.21 -0.99
CA TYR A 146 -13.58 13.12 0.41
C TYR A 146 -13.08 11.78 0.94
N VAL A 147 -11.99 11.82 1.68
CA VAL A 147 -11.20 10.64 2.02
C VAL A 147 -11.58 10.13 3.41
N HIS A 148 -12.06 8.89 3.47
CA HIS A 148 -12.33 8.15 4.70
C HIS A 148 -11.19 7.18 4.99
N ILE A 149 -10.57 7.30 6.15
CA ILE A 149 -9.45 6.48 6.61
C ILE A 149 -9.91 5.68 7.84
N ARG A 150 -9.72 4.38 7.77
CA ARG A 150 -10.09 3.44 8.85
C ARG A 150 -8.91 2.56 9.20
N TYR A 151 -8.79 2.27 10.49
CA TYR A 151 -7.80 1.36 11.04
C TYR A 151 -8.49 0.23 11.76
N PHE A 152 -8.04 -1.01 11.54
CA PHE A 152 -8.58 -2.21 12.16
C PHE A 152 -7.44 -2.99 12.80
N ALA A 153 -7.55 -3.25 14.11
CA ALA A 153 -6.65 -4.16 14.79
C ALA A 153 -6.89 -5.60 14.30
N LEU A 154 -5.83 -6.28 13.92
CA LEU A 154 -5.88 -7.71 13.62
C LEU A 154 -5.55 -8.51 14.86
N ARG A 155 -6.37 -9.52 15.14
CA ARG A 155 -6.17 -10.45 16.24
C ARG A 155 -6.27 -11.88 15.74
N ASP A 156 -5.48 -12.76 16.32
CA ASP A 156 -5.61 -14.20 16.07
C ASP A 156 -6.76 -14.80 16.92
N ASP A 157 -6.99 -16.10 16.75
CA ASP A 157 -8.05 -16.84 17.45
C ASP A 157 -7.91 -16.83 18.99
N ALA A 158 -6.70 -16.56 19.50
CA ALA A 158 -6.43 -16.37 20.92
C ALA A 158 -6.66 -14.92 21.40
N GLY A 159 -7.04 -14.00 20.48
CA GLY A 159 -7.22 -12.57 20.76
C GLY A 159 -5.94 -11.76 20.80
N ALA A 160 -4.79 -12.36 20.52
CA ALA A 160 -3.51 -11.65 20.51
C ALA A 160 -3.41 -10.70 19.30
N TYR A 161 -2.92 -9.48 19.56
CA TYR A 161 -2.70 -8.48 18.52
C TYR A 161 -1.63 -8.95 17.51
N ARG A 162 -1.96 -8.89 16.22
CA ARG A 162 -1.10 -9.31 15.10
C ARG A 162 -0.80 -8.20 14.12
N GLY A 163 -1.19 -6.99 14.46
CA GLY A 163 -0.95 -5.82 13.62
C GLY A 163 -2.21 -5.02 13.34
N CYS A 164 -2.10 -4.11 12.40
CA CYS A 164 -3.15 -3.17 12.01
C CYS A 164 -3.29 -3.09 10.49
N ILE A 165 -4.52 -3.04 10.00
CA ILE A 165 -4.81 -2.67 8.60
C ILE A 165 -5.34 -1.24 8.56
N GLU A 166 -4.72 -0.39 7.74
CA GLU A 166 -5.25 0.88 7.28
C GLU A 166 -6.03 0.65 5.99
N VAL A 167 -7.26 1.13 5.92
CA VAL A 167 -8.11 1.13 4.73
C VAL A 167 -8.52 2.57 4.42
N THR A 168 -8.12 3.05 3.25
CA THR A 168 -8.39 4.42 2.79
C THR A 168 -9.27 4.39 1.54
N GLN A 169 -10.31 5.19 1.52
CA GLN A 169 -11.30 5.23 0.45
C GLN A 169 -11.73 6.67 0.14
N ASP A 170 -11.83 6.99 -1.16
CA ASP A 170 -12.55 8.19 -1.59
C ASP A 170 -14.06 7.89 -1.55
N ILE A 171 -14.77 8.57 -0.67
CA ILE A 171 -16.20 8.38 -0.50
C ILE A 171 -17.05 9.49 -1.17
N ALA A 172 -16.44 10.46 -1.86
CA ALA A 172 -17.19 11.48 -2.56
C ALA A 172 -18.18 10.88 -3.58
N PRO A 173 -17.83 9.86 -4.40
CA PRO A 173 -18.78 9.20 -5.29
C PRO A 173 -19.93 8.49 -4.54
N ILE A 174 -19.64 7.95 -3.34
CA ILE A 174 -20.65 7.26 -2.52
C ILE A 174 -21.62 8.26 -1.91
N GLN A 175 -21.11 9.39 -1.43
CA GLN A 175 -21.95 10.46 -0.89
C GLN A 175 -22.86 11.13 -1.93
N ALA A 176 -22.47 11.07 -3.20
CA ALA A 176 -23.25 11.59 -4.31
C ALA A 176 -24.34 10.64 -4.83
N MET A 177 -24.46 9.44 -4.25
CA MET A 177 -25.50 8.48 -4.65
C MET A 177 -26.87 8.92 -4.12
N GLU A 178 -27.87 8.94 -5.01
CA GLU A 178 -29.25 9.23 -4.67
C GLU A 178 -30.17 8.11 -5.17
N GLY A 179 -31.28 7.85 -4.44
CA GLY A 179 -32.28 6.87 -4.80
C GLY A 179 -31.77 5.42 -4.86
N GLU A 180 -32.29 4.65 -5.82
CA GLU A 180 -31.90 3.27 -6.07
C GLU A 180 -31.32 3.15 -7.48
N ARG A 181 -30.31 2.29 -7.65
CA ARG A 181 -29.78 1.84 -8.95
C ARG A 181 -29.65 0.32 -8.94
N ARG A 182 -30.36 -0.35 -9.82
CA ARG A 182 -30.27 -1.80 -9.97
C ARG A 182 -29.17 -2.18 -10.96
N LEU A 183 -28.66 -3.41 -10.84
CA LEU A 183 -27.48 -3.87 -11.59
C LEU A 183 -27.62 -3.74 -13.12
N LEU A 184 -28.84 -3.90 -13.65
CA LEU A 184 -29.13 -3.85 -15.09
C LEU A 184 -29.83 -2.55 -15.52
N ASP A 185 -29.89 -1.53 -14.67
CA ASP A 185 -30.37 -0.22 -15.06
C ASP A 185 -29.33 0.42 -15.98
N GLU A 186 -29.67 0.58 -17.26
CA GLU A 186 -28.87 1.35 -18.22
C GLU A 186 -29.01 2.85 -17.86
N GLY A 187 -27.87 3.47 -17.47
CA GLY A 187 -27.82 4.89 -17.14
C GLY A 187 -27.61 5.76 -18.35
#